data_3b41c1cb3b9d44799d911fe9ded985ec
#
_entry.id   3b41c1cb3b9d44799d911fe9ded985ec
#
_cell.length_a   1.000
_cell.length_b   1.000
_cell.length_c   1.000
_cell.angle_alpha   90.00
_cell.angle_beta   90.00
_cell.angle_gamma   90.00
#
_symmetry.space_group_name_H-M   'P 1'
#
loop_
_entity.id
_entity.type
_entity.pdbx_description
1 polymer ?
#
loop_
_entity_poly.entity_id
_entity_poly.type
_entity_poly.pdbx_seq_one_letter_code
_entity_poly.pdbx_strand_id
1 'polypeptide(L)'
;MINTYNESNLHKTLKILYAQKHNGTTEIPFKNFIADIIDEKGNIIEIQTGAPSRLKEKVRVALENKTKITIVHPVALEKIIETYDENKKLVSKRKSPKRCSVYSALDGLTGLAPFLSDRKFTVIFLEVIICEQRIKTAEPVQLKNKSRHFKKAWYKTGKKLLEIKGENVFNGKKSWLSLIPHELLKGEFSSKDVREKLDKASSPYANVLLWLLFHGGLISFIRTEGRFKIYSIKK
;
A
#
# COMPACT_ATOMS: atom_id res chain seq x y z
N MET A 1 -4.75 -24.82 -12.80
CA MET A 1 -3.87 -23.95 -13.61
C MET A 1 -3.78 -22.60 -12.90
N ILE A 2 -2.61 -22.25 -12.36
CA ILE A 2 -2.37 -21.02 -11.62
C ILE A 2 -2.32 -19.88 -12.64
N ASN A 3 -3.12 -18.83 -12.42
CA ASN A 3 -3.28 -17.72 -13.36
C ASN A 3 -2.12 -16.71 -13.20
N THR A 4 -0.91 -17.08 -13.64
CA THR A 4 0.31 -16.24 -13.60
C THR A 4 0.36 -15.16 -14.69
N TYR A 5 -0.63 -15.10 -15.57
CA TYR A 5 -0.64 -14.22 -16.76
C TYR A 5 -0.77 -12.72 -16.47
N ASN A 6 -1.10 -12.30 -15.23
CA ASN A 6 -1.27 -10.89 -14.86
C ASN A 6 -0.33 -10.37 -13.78
N GLU A 7 0.65 -11.17 -13.37
CA GLU A 7 1.58 -10.77 -12.32
C GLU A 7 2.60 -9.75 -12.85
N SER A 8 2.70 -8.59 -12.22
CA SER A 8 3.69 -7.58 -12.61
C SER A 8 5.11 -8.03 -12.19
N ASN A 9 6.13 -7.67 -12.97
CA ASN A 9 7.54 -7.97 -12.62
C ASN A 9 7.89 -7.48 -11.20
N LEU A 10 7.35 -6.35 -10.76
CA LEU A 10 7.54 -5.84 -9.39
C LEU A 10 6.96 -6.80 -8.34
N HIS A 11 5.74 -7.31 -8.55
CA HIS A 11 5.10 -8.25 -7.64
C HIS A 11 5.94 -9.54 -7.54
N LYS A 12 6.29 -10.13 -8.67
CA LYS A 12 7.10 -11.35 -8.74
C LYS A 12 8.45 -11.19 -8.04
N THR A 13 9.15 -10.07 -8.29
CA THR A 13 10.44 -9.78 -7.64
C THR A 13 10.29 -9.71 -6.12
N LEU A 14 9.29 -8.95 -5.64
CA LEU A 14 9.05 -8.81 -4.20
C LEU A 14 8.64 -10.13 -3.55
N LYS A 15 7.82 -10.95 -4.23
CA LYS A 15 7.41 -12.27 -3.74
C LYS A 15 8.63 -13.18 -3.54
N ILE A 16 9.56 -13.24 -4.51
CA ILE A 16 10.79 -14.02 -4.39
C ILE A 16 11.65 -13.50 -3.23
N LEU A 17 11.86 -12.19 -3.12
CA LEU A 17 12.68 -11.58 -2.05
C LEU A 17 12.11 -11.88 -0.66
N TYR A 18 10.80 -11.74 -0.48
CA TYR A 18 10.16 -12.01 0.81
C TYR A 18 10.09 -13.50 1.13
N ALA A 19 9.91 -14.37 0.14
CA ALA A 19 9.99 -15.82 0.34
C ALA A 19 11.38 -16.22 0.85
N GLN A 20 12.44 -15.70 0.23
CA GLN A 20 13.83 -15.96 0.69
C GLN A 20 14.09 -15.38 2.09
N LYS A 21 13.68 -14.13 2.33
CA LYS A 21 13.86 -13.44 3.61
C LYS A 21 13.21 -14.18 4.79
N HIS A 22 12.11 -14.87 4.55
CA HIS A 22 11.30 -15.53 5.58
C HIS A 22 11.30 -17.06 5.50
N ASN A 23 12.20 -17.67 4.73
CA ASN A 23 12.26 -19.11 4.46
C ASN A 23 10.88 -19.68 4.08
N GLY A 24 10.14 -18.94 3.25
CA GLY A 24 8.76 -19.23 2.88
C GLY A 24 8.62 -19.91 1.54
N THR A 25 7.54 -20.67 1.39
CA THR A 25 7.12 -21.29 0.13
C THR A 25 6.05 -20.42 -0.53
N THR A 26 6.12 -20.28 -1.86
CA THR A 26 5.22 -19.44 -2.63
C THR A 26 4.03 -20.21 -3.19
N GLU A 27 2.92 -19.49 -3.47
CA GLU A 27 1.70 -20.03 -4.14
C GLU A 27 1.07 -21.20 -3.39
N ILE A 28 0.97 -21.09 -2.07
CA ILE A 28 0.45 -22.18 -1.22
C ILE A 28 -1.06 -22.03 -1.01
N PRO A 29 -1.86 -23.07 -1.25
CA PRO A 29 -3.27 -23.06 -0.90
C PRO A 29 -3.48 -22.85 0.61
N PHE A 30 -4.35 -21.90 0.97
CA PHE A 30 -4.79 -21.65 2.34
C PHE A 30 -6.30 -21.47 2.34
N LYS A 31 -7.03 -22.44 2.91
CA LYS A 31 -8.50 -22.44 2.91
C LYS A 31 -9.06 -22.26 1.49
N ASN A 32 -9.77 -21.15 1.24
CA ASN A 32 -10.44 -20.84 -0.03
C ASN A 32 -9.64 -19.91 -0.95
N PHE A 33 -8.36 -19.67 -0.66
CA PHE A 33 -7.49 -18.84 -1.50
C PHE A 33 -6.06 -19.39 -1.59
N ILE A 34 -5.27 -18.83 -2.50
CA ILE A 34 -3.84 -19.12 -2.61
C ILE A 34 -3.10 -17.96 -1.96
N ALA A 35 -2.24 -18.25 -0.97
CA ALA A 35 -1.34 -17.30 -0.35
C ALA A 35 -0.12 -17.06 -1.24
N ASP A 36 0.33 -15.82 -1.37
CA ASP A 36 1.55 -15.50 -2.12
C ASP A 36 2.76 -16.21 -1.50
N ILE A 37 2.86 -16.20 -0.16
CA ILE A 37 3.93 -16.85 0.59
C ILE A 37 3.35 -17.36 1.92
N ILE A 38 3.77 -18.56 2.33
CA ILE A 38 3.63 -19.07 3.70
C ILE A 38 5.04 -19.31 4.24
N ASP A 39 5.38 -18.66 5.38
CA ASP A 39 6.68 -18.82 6.02
C ASP A 39 6.80 -20.14 6.77
N GLU A 40 8.01 -20.46 7.28
CA GLU A 40 8.28 -21.70 8.04
C GLU A 40 7.43 -21.85 9.31
N LYS A 41 6.84 -20.76 9.82
CA LYS A 41 5.98 -20.75 11.01
C LYS A 41 4.49 -20.83 10.66
N GLY A 42 4.15 -20.97 9.38
CA GLY A 42 2.78 -21.01 8.88
C GLY A 42 2.10 -19.64 8.80
N ASN A 43 2.85 -18.53 8.87
CA ASN A 43 2.28 -17.18 8.71
C ASN A 43 2.17 -16.82 7.22
N ILE A 44 1.15 -16.07 6.88
CA ILE A 44 0.88 -15.63 5.50
C ILE A 44 1.55 -14.30 5.23
N ILE A 45 2.20 -14.17 4.06
CA ILE A 45 2.73 -12.91 3.55
C ILE A 45 2.14 -12.70 2.14
N GLU A 46 1.43 -11.59 1.96
CA GLU A 46 0.82 -11.18 0.70
C GLU A 46 1.54 -9.96 0.13
N ILE A 47 1.92 -10.00 -1.13
CA ILE A 47 2.55 -8.89 -1.84
C ILE A 47 1.47 -8.14 -2.62
N GLN A 48 1.15 -6.92 -2.23
CA GLN A 48 0.07 -6.18 -2.87
C GLN A 48 0.56 -4.87 -3.52
N THR A 49 0.78 -4.89 -4.83
CA THR A 49 1.20 -3.71 -5.61
C THR A 49 0.05 -2.78 -6.02
N GLY A 50 -1.19 -3.23 -5.87
CA GLY A 50 -2.41 -2.43 -6.02
C GLY A 50 -2.96 -1.97 -4.67
N ALA A 51 -4.26 -1.64 -4.58
CA ALA A 51 -4.88 -1.25 -3.31
C ALA A 51 -4.92 -2.43 -2.34
N PRO A 52 -4.33 -2.33 -1.13
CA PRO A 52 -4.32 -3.39 -0.12
C PRO A 52 -5.72 -3.85 0.32
N SER A 53 -6.72 -2.97 0.27
CA SER A 53 -8.11 -3.30 0.62
C SER A 53 -8.72 -4.44 -0.22
N ARG A 54 -8.13 -4.76 -1.38
CA ARG A 54 -8.54 -5.94 -2.18
C ARG A 54 -8.30 -7.26 -1.45
N LEU A 55 -7.42 -7.27 -0.45
CA LEU A 55 -7.12 -8.45 0.36
C LEU A 55 -8.03 -8.60 1.58
N LYS A 56 -9.08 -7.77 1.72
CA LYS A 56 -9.97 -7.75 2.89
C LYS A 56 -10.47 -9.15 3.27
N GLU A 57 -10.91 -9.92 2.29
CA GLU A 57 -11.45 -11.26 2.54
C GLU A 57 -10.35 -12.25 2.95
N LYS A 58 -9.18 -12.22 2.32
CA LYS A 58 -8.03 -13.03 2.73
C LYS A 58 -7.60 -12.71 4.18
N VAL A 59 -7.54 -11.42 4.53
CA VAL A 59 -7.22 -10.97 5.91
C VAL A 59 -8.24 -11.50 6.89
N ARG A 60 -9.54 -11.36 6.60
CA ARG A 60 -10.63 -11.88 7.44
C ARG A 60 -10.46 -13.39 7.69
N VAL A 61 -10.33 -14.17 6.63
CA VAL A 61 -10.18 -15.65 6.72
C VAL A 61 -8.93 -16.03 7.50
N ALA A 62 -7.79 -15.35 7.28
CA ALA A 62 -6.57 -15.65 8.01
C ALA A 62 -6.74 -15.39 9.52
N LEU A 63 -7.31 -14.25 9.91
CA LEU A 63 -7.52 -13.90 11.31
C LEU A 63 -8.54 -14.80 12.01
N GLU A 64 -9.64 -15.16 11.35
CA GLU A 64 -10.62 -16.15 11.86
C GLU A 64 -9.97 -17.51 12.13
N ASN A 65 -8.98 -17.91 11.32
CA ASN A 65 -8.19 -19.12 11.54
C ASN A 65 -6.99 -18.91 12.46
N LYS A 66 -6.93 -17.79 13.20
CA LYS A 66 -5.85 -17.43 14.14
C LYS A 66 -4.44 -17.41 13.50
N THR A 67 -4.36 -17.29 12.18
CA THR A 67 -3.11 -17.21 11.41
C THR A 67 -2.65 -15.76 11.28
N LYS A 68 -1.36 -15.51 11.48
CA LYS A 68 -0.78 -14.17 11.22
C LYS A 68 -0.76 -13.90 9.72
N ILE A 69 -1.14 -12.68 9.35
CA ILE A 69 -1.07 -12.23 7.96
C ILE A 69 -0.36 -10.89 7.86
N THR A 70 0.59 -10.80 6.95
CA THR A 70 1.35 -9.60 6.65
C THR A 70 1.07 -9.18 5.21
N ILE A 71 0.68 -7.94 5.01
CA ILE A 71 0.58 -7.33 3.67
C ILE A 71 1.83 -6.48 3.45
N VAL A 72 2.56 -6.77 2.39
CA VAL A 72 3.69 -5.97 1.91
C VAL A 72 3.22 -5.10 0.76
N HIS A 73 3.19 -3.79 0.96
CA HIS A 73 2.74 -2.83 -0.03
C HIS A 73 3.88 -1.88 -0.44
N PRO A 74 4.37 -1.95 -1.70
CA PRO A 74 5.44 -1.07 -2.16
C PRO A 74 4.94 0.37 -2.34
N VAL A 75 5.63 1.31 -1.67
CA VAL A 75 5.43 2.75 -1.77
C VAL A 75 6.57 3.34 -2.59
N ALA A 76 6.28 3.82 -3.77
CA ALA A 76 7.29 4.36 -4.69
C ALA A 76 7.71 5.79 -4.26
N LEU A 77 8.76 5.91 -3.43
CA LEU A 77 9.35 7.20 -3.09
C LEU A 77 9.83 7.93 -4.35
N GLU A 78 10.43 7.18 -5.26
CA GLU A 78 10.86 7.67 -6.54
C GLU A 78 10.42 6.73 -7.67
N LYS A 79 10.07 7.33 -8.79
CA LYS A 79 9.70 6.59 -9.99
C LYS A 79 10.43 7.14 -11.21
N ILE A 80 11.21 6.28 -11.85
CA ILE A 80 11.78 6.53 -13.17
C ILE A 80 10.78 6.05 -14.21
N ILE A 81 10.60 6.82 -15.27
CA ILE A 81 9.74 6.48 -16.40
C ILE A 81 10.66 6.32 -17.62
N GLU A 82 10.71 5.10 -18.14
CA GLU A 82 11.37 4.78 -19.41
C GLU A 82 10.29 4.57 -20.47
N THR A 83 10.44 5.28 -21.60
CA THR A 83 9.54 5.16 -22.74
C THR A 83 10.33 4.59 -23.90
N TYR A 84 9.83 3.52 -24.48
CA TYR A 84 10.39 2.82 -25.63
C TYR A 84 9.47 3.02 -26.83
N ASP A 85 10.02 2.96 -28.03
CA ASP A 85 9.24 2.83 -29.26
C ASP A 85 8.76 1.38 -29.48
N GLU A 86 8.05 1.15 -30.57
CA GLU A 86 7.54 -0.17 -30.94
C GLU A 86 8.66 -1.18 -31.25
N ASN A 87 9.84 -0.71 -31.64
CA ASN A 87 11.04 -1.50 -31.84
C ASN A 87 11.86 -1.76 -30.57
N LYS A 88 11.31 -1.41 -29.39
CA LYS A 88 11.95 -1.54 -28.08
C LYS A 88 13.21 -0.67 -27.90
N LYS A 89 13.41 0.36 -28.73
CA LYS A 89 14.48 1.34 -28.56
C LYS A 89 14.06 2.37 -27.52
N LEU A 90 14.95 2.72 -26.58
CA LEU A 90 14.70 3.74 -25.55
C LEU A 90 14.58 5.12 -26.21
N VAL A 91 13.41 5.75 -26.08
CA VAL A 91 13.10 7.08 -26.61
C VAL A 91 13.30 8.15 -25.55
N SER A 92 12.91 7.87 -24.31
CA SER A 92 13.09 8.82 -23.21
C SER A 92 13.20 8.14 -21.86
N LYS A 93 13.99 8.78 -20.97
CA LYS A 93 14.13 8.40 -19.57
C LYS A 93 14.00 9.65 -18.70
N ARG A 94 13.09 9.64 -17.73
CA ARG A 94 12.87 10.79 -16.85
C ARG A 94 12.38 10.38 -15.48
N LYS A 95 12.63 11.21 -14.47
CA LYS A 95 12.02 11.07 -13.14
C LYS A 95 10.57 11.55 -13.16
N SER A 96 9.68 10.81 -12.49
CA SER A 96 8.29 11.24 -12.28
C SER A 96 8.26 12.36 -11.24
N PRO A 97 7.46 13.42 -11.45
CA PRO A 97 7.25 14.44 -10.42
C PRO A 97 6.44 13.90 -9.22
N LYS A 98 5.65 12.84 -9.42
CA LYS A 98 4.86 12.25 -8.35
C LYS A 98 5.75 11.48 -7.39
N ARG A 99 5.76 11.89 -6.13
CA ARG A 99 6.36 11.17 -5.00
C ARG A 99 5.24 10.59 -4.15
N CYS A 100 5.46 9.40 -3.62
CA CYS A 100 4.55 8.78 -2.68
C CYS A 100 5.21 8.75 -1.30
N SER A 101 4.39 8.73 -0.26
CA SER A 101 4.78 8.53 1.14
C SER A 101 3.88 7.47 1.74
N VAL A 102 4.20 7.01 2.95
CA VAL A 102 3.32 6.14 3.74
C VAL A 102 1.91 6.73 3.82
N TYR A 103 1.79 8.03 4.06
CA TYR A 103 0.49 8.70 4.13
C TYR A 103 -0.30 8.59 2.83
N SER A 104 0.36 8.69 1.68
CA SER A 104 -0.31 8.57 0.37
C SER A 104 -0.81 7.14 0.08
N ALA A 105 -0.32 6.14 0.79
CA ALA A 105 -0.75 4.75 0.66
C ALA A 105 -1.96 4.41 1.54
N LEU A 106 -2.31 5.28 2.51
CA LEU A 106 -3.41 5.05 3.45
C LEU A 106 -4.77 4.92 2.78
N ASP A 107 -5.02 5.64 1.69
CA ASP A 107 -6.26 5.50 0.90
C ASP A 107 -6.53 4.05 0.49
N GLY A 108 -5.46 3.33 0.16
CA GLY A 108 -5.54 1.91 -0.22
C GLY A 108 -5.92 0.96 0.91
N LEU A 109 -5.88 1.41 2.18
CA LEU A 109 -6.14 0.58 3.36
C LEU A 109 -7.59 0.67 3.88
N THR A 110 -8.42 1.55 3.36
CA THR A 110 -9.74 1.83 3.94
C THR A 110 -10.59 0.58 4.21
N GLY A 111 -10.59 -0.38 3.28
CA GLY A 111 -11.28 -1.66 3.49
C GLY A 111 -10.69 -2.56 4.59
N LEU A 112 -9.49 -2.27 5.08
CA LEU A 112 -8.77 -3.03 6.11
C LEU A 112 -8.81 -2.36 7.49
N ALA A 113 -9.44 -1.19 7.61
CA ALA A 113 -9.55 -0.45 8.87
C ALA A 113 -9.96 -1.32 10.07
N PRO A 114 -10.98 -2.22 9.99
CA PRO A 114 -11.40 -3.04 11.11
C PRO A 114 -10.33 -3.97 11.68
N PHE A 115 -9.28 -4.26 10.93
CA PHE A 115 -8.24 -5.21 11.33
C PHE A 115 -6.99 -4.53 11.92
N LEU A 116 -6.87 -3.19 11.87
CA LEU A 116 -5.66 -2.46 12.26
C LEU A 116 -5.24 -2.66 13.73
N SER A 117 -6.19 -2.94 14.62
CA SER A 117 -5.93 -3.21 16.03
C SER A 117 -5.51 -4.65 16.32
N ASP A 118 -5.71 -5.58 15.37
CA ASP A 118 -5.36 -6.99 15.55
C ASP A 118 -3.84 -7.20 15.48
N ARG A 119 -3.26 -7.81 16.51
CA ARG A 119 -1.81 -8.10 16.57
C ARG A 119 -1.35 -9.18 15.59
N LYS A 120 -2.27 -9.93 14.99
CA LYS A 120 -1.96 -10.92 13.94
C LYS A 120 -2.01 -10.31 12.54
N PHE A 121 -2.45 -9.06 12.41
CA PHE A 121 -2.46 -8.31 11.17
C PHE A 121 -1.31 -7.32 11.12
N THR A 122 -0.48 -7.39 10.10
CA THR A 122 0.65 -6.50 9.87
C THR A 122 0.57 -5.89 8.47
N VAL A 123 0.88 -4.62 8.36
CA VAL A 123 1.11 -3.94 7.08
C VAL A 123 2.55 -3.45 7.05
N ILE A 124 3.28 -3.79 6.01
CA ILE A 124 4.61 -3.26 5.71
C ILE A 124 4.49 -2.35 4.50
N PHE A 125 4.71 -1.06 4.70
CA PHE A 125 4.95 -0.14 3.59
C PHE A 125 6.42 -0.21 3.22
N LEU A 126 6.69 -0.86 2.09
CA LEU A 126 8.05 -1.03 1.58
C LEU A 126 8.41 0.18 0.71
N GLU A 127 9.32 1.01 1.19
CA GLU A 127 9.80 2.18 0.45
C GLU A 127 10.73 1.75 -0.67
N VAL A 128 10.36 2.08 -1.91
CA VAL A 128 11.06 1.60 -3.10
C VAL A 128 11.32 2.70 -4.12
N ILE A 129 12.37 2.49 -4.91
CA ILE A 129 12.57 3.16 -6.19
C ILE A 129 12.18 2.17 -7.29
N ILE A 130 11.31 2.61 -8.20
CA ILE A 130 10.83 1.77 -9.30
C ILE A 130 11.06 2.40 -10.66
N CYS A 131 11.21 1.56 -11.68
CA CYS A 131 11.13 1.96 -13.07
C CYS A 131 9.79 1.52 -13.68
N GLU A 132 9.02 2.48 -14.20
CA GLU A 132 7.80 2.23 -14.98
C GLU A 132 8.16 2.25 -16.46
N GLN A 133 7.98 1.13 -17.13
CA GLN A 133 8.23 0.99 -18.57
C GLN A 133 6.96 1.24 -19.37
N ARG A 134 7.11 1.97 -20.47
CA ARG A 134 6.05 2.34 -21.39
C ARG A 134 6.48 2.09 -22.83
N ILE A 135 5.52 1.76 -23.69
CA ILE A 135 5.71 1.79 -25.14
C ILE A 135 4.91 2.98 -25.68
N LYS A 136 5.58 3.82 -26.47
CA LYS A 136 4.98 4.89 -27.25
C LYS A 136 4.25 4.27 -28.44
N THR A 137 3.08 4.78 -28.77
CA THR A 137 2.27 4.36 -29.90
C THR A 137 2.05 5.53 -30.85
N ALA A 138 1.95 5.26 -32.14
CA ALA A 138 1.63 6.28 -33.15
C ALA A 138 0.27 6.91 -32.85
N GLU A 139 -0.76 6.08 -32.61
CA GLU A 139 -2.11 6.52 -32.27
C GLU A 139 -2.41 6.39 -30.77
N PRO A 140 -3.27 7.29 -30.20
CA PRO A 140 -3.72 7.18 -28.84
C PRO A 140 -4.50 5.89 -28.56
N VAL A 141 -4.07 5.11 -27.57
CA VAL A 141 -4.64 3.82 -27.19
C VAL A 141 -5.33 3.88 -25.83
N GLN A 142 -6.37 3.07 -25.65
CA GLN A 142 -7.02 2.81 -24.37
C GLN A 142 -6.35 1.61 -23.69
N LEU A 143 -6.28 1.63 -22.35
CA LEU A 143 -5.85 0.46 -21.61
C LEU A 143 -6.87 -0.67 -21.72
N LYS A 144 -6.40 -1.94 -21.78
CA LYS A 144 -7.27 -3.13 -21.84
C LYS A 144 -8.34 -3.15 -20.72
N ASN A 145 -7.96 -2.72 -19.50
CA ASN A 145 -8.86 -2.67 -18.34
C ASN A 145 -9.72 -1.40 -18.27
N LYS A 146 -9.70 -0.55 -19.31
CA LYS A 146 -10.45 0.72 -19.40
C LYS A 146 -10.27 1.66 -18.18
N SER A 147 -9.20 1.51 -17.40
CA SER A 147 -8.95 2.30 -16.18
C SER A 147 -8.55 3.75 -16.43
N ARG A 148 -8.36 4.16 -17.69
CA ARG A 148 -8.16 5.55 -18.07
C ARG A 148 -9.45 6.16 -18.57
N HIS A 149 -9.74 7.40 -18.19
CA HIS A 149 -10.85 8.17 -18.75
C HIS A 149 -10.60 8.62 -20.20
N PHE A 150 -9.32 8.71 -20.62
CA PHE A 150 -8.93 9.17 -21.96
C PHE A 150 -7.77 8.35 -22.53
N LYS A 151 -7.70 8.30 -23.86
CA LYS A 151 -6.63 7.63 -24.61
C LYS A 151 -5.32 8.40 -24.48
N LYS A 152 -4.19 7.70 -24.56
CA LYS A 152 -2.84 8.27 -24.57
C LYS A 152 -1.99 7.57 -25.61
N ALA A 153 -1.06 8.31 -26.23
CA ALA A 153 -0.11 7.76 -27.21
C ALA A 153 1.00 6.90 -26.55
N TRP A 154 0.62 6.11 -25.53
CA TRP A 154 1.50 5.14 -24.87
C TRP A 154 0.69 4.20 -23.95
N TYR A 155 1.24 3.02 -23.70
CA TYR A 155 0.74 2.09 -22.68
C TYR A 155 1.87 1.58 -21.79
N LYS A 156 1.51 1.12 -20.59
CA LYS A 156 2.46 0.53 -19.63
C LYS A 156 2.69 -0.93 -19.97
N THR A 157 3.96 -1.34 -19.93
CA THR A 157 4.36 -2.75 -20.10
C THR A 157 4.71 -3.41 -18.78
N GLY A 158 5.21 -2.63 -17.81
CA GLY A 158 5.56 -3.18 -16.51
C GLY A 158 6.14 -2.16 -15.55
N LYS A 159 6.47 -2.68 -14.36
CA LYS A 159 7.25 -1.97 -13.34
C LYS A 159 8.38 -2.88 -12.89
N LYS A 160 9.58 -2.32 -12.78
CA LYS A 160 10.76 -3.01 -12.23
C LYS A 160 11.11 -2.38 -10.88
N LEU A 161 11.48 -3.22 -9.92
CA LEU A 161 12.14 -2.78 -8.70
C LEU A 161 13.57 -2.35 -9.04
N LEU A 162 13.97 -1.17 -8.61
CA LEU A 162 15.35 -0.71 -8.73
C LEU A 162 16.07 -0.80 -7.39
N GLU A 163 15.40 -0.36 -6.32
CA GLU A 163 16.02 -0.31 -5.00
C GLU A 163 14.94 -0.38 -3.91
N ILE A 164 15.27 -0.99 -2.77
CA ILE A 164 14.51 -0.93 -1.52
C ILE A 164 15.22 0.06 -0.61
N LYS A 165 14.51 1.09 -0.15
CA LYS A 165 15.04 2.14 0.73
C LYS A 165 14.78 1.87 2.21
N GLY A 166 13.66 1.22 2.53
CA GLY A 166 13.29 0.94 3.90
C GLY A 166 11.96 0.23 4.03
N GLU A 167 11.64 -0.14 5.26
CA GLU A 167 10.38 -0.79 5.63
C GLU A 167 9.74 -0.01 6.79
N ASN A 168 8.49 0.38 6.64
CA ASN A 168 7.67 0.93 7.71
C ASN A 168 6.66 -0.14 8.13
N VAL A 169 6.84 -0.71 9.31
CA VAL A 169 6.04 -1.85 9.81
C VAL A 169 4.95 -1.35 10.75
N PHE A 170 3.70 -1.67 10.43
CA PHE A 170 2.54 -1.32 11.24
C PHE A 170 1.84 -2.57 11.74
N ASN A 171 1.91 -2.77 13.06
CA ASN A 171 1.26 -3.87 13.77
C ASN A 171 0.75 -3.40 15.12
N GLY A 172 -0.55 -3.51 15.34
CA GLY A 172 -1.21 -3.10 16.56
C GLY A 172 -1.21 -1.58 16.80
N LYS A 173 -1.86 -1.16 17.87
CA LYS A 173 -2.23 0.23 18.15
C LYS A 173 -1.05 1.22 18.13
N LYS A 174 0.05 0.89 18.82
CA LYS A 174 1.17 1.83 19.00
C LYS A 174 1.80 2.25 17.66
N SER A 175 2.00 1.31 16.74
CA SER A 175 2.61 1.60 15.45
C SER A 175 1.71 2.45 14.54
N TRP A 176 0.40 2.22 14.55
CA TRP A 176 -0.54 3.05 13.80
C TRP A 176 -0.68 4.46 14.37
N LEU A 177 -0.66 4.61 15.70
CA LEU A 177 -0.73 5.91 16.36
C LEU A 177 0.53 6.76 16.11
N SER A 178 1.68 6.15 15.78
CA SER A 178 2.89 6.91 15.43
C SER A 178 2.76 7.75 14.14
N LEU A 179 1.70 7.52 13.36
CA LEU A 179 1.37 8.39 12.22
C LEU A 179 0.74 9.73 12.63
N ILE A 180 0.25 9.84 13.87
CA ILE A 180 -0.21 11.12 14.44
C ILE A 180 1.04 11.85 15.00
N PRO A 181 1.21 13.14 14.72
CA PRO A 181 2.26 13.95 15.35
C PRO A 181 2.24 13.80 16.87
N HIS A 182 3.42 13.55 17.44
CA HIS A 182 3.56 13.17 18.87
C HIS A 182 2.93 14.16 19.84
N GLU A 183 2.99 15.46 19.52
CA GLU A 183 2.44 16.54 20.34
C GLU A 183 0.92 16.42 20.52
N LEU A 184 0.23 15.82 19.54
CA LEU A 184 -1.22 15.67 19.56
C LEU A 184 -1.70 14.44 20.34
N LEU A 185 -0.78 13.49 20.64
CA LEU A 185 -1.16 12.22 21.29
C LEU A 185 -1.65 12.37 22.74
N LYS A 186 -1.36 13.49 23.39
CA LYS A 186 -1.71 13.73 24.80
C LYS A 186 -3.07 14.44 25.00
N GLY A 187 -3.67 14.91 23.92
CA GLY A 187 -4.90 15.75 24.01
C GLY A 187 -5.97 15.34 23.00
N GLU A 188 -6.86 16.26 22.77
CA GLU A 188 -7.85 16.20 21.73
C GLU A 188 -7.29 16.85 20.44
N PHE A 189 -7.67 16.35 19.29
CA PHE A 189 -7.18 16.82 18.00
C PHE A 189 -8.20 16.62 16.90
N SER A 190 -8.10 17.44 15.88
CA SER A 190 -8.87 17.38 14.62
C SER A 190 -7.98 17.08 13.43
N SER A 191 -8.58 16.89 12.26
CA SER A 191 -7.83 16.78 11.01
C SER A 191 -7.11 18.08 10.63
N LYS A 192 -7.55 19.24 11.15
CA LYS A 192 -6.87 20.52 10.99
C LYS A 192 -5.54 20.49 11.75
N ASP A 193 -5.55 20.11 13.02
CA ASP A 193 -4.37 20.06 13.87
C ASP A 193 -3.32 19.08 13.32
N VAL A 194 -3.78 17.89 12.89
CA VAL A 194 -2.88 16.90 12.23
C VAL A 194 -2.29 17.47 10.95
N ARG A 195 -3.07 18.16 10.12
CA ARG A 195 -2.62 18.73 8.86
C ARG A 195 -1.56 19.81 9.06
N GLU A 196 -1.70 20.65 10.06
CA GLU A 196 -0.78 21.73 10.38
C GLU A 196 0.59 21.23 10.87
N LYS A 197 0.63 20.03 11.46
CA LYS A 197 1.86 19.40 11.97
C LYS A 197 2.55 18.47 10.98
N LEU A 198 1.86 18.05 9.93
CA LEU A 198 2.44 17.21 8.89
C LEU A 198 3.14 18.06 7.82
N ASP A 199 4.15 17.48 7.16
CA ASP A 199 4.78 18.09 6.00
C ASP A 199 3.80 18.27 4.84
N LYS A 200 4.14 19.14 3.87
CA LYS A 200 3.31 19.49 2.72
C LYS A 200 2.88 18.29 1.87
N ALA A 201 3.70 17.23 1.81
CA ALA A 201 3.39 16.04 1.02
C ALA A 201 2.42 15.10 1.75
N SER A 202 2.46 15.07 3.08
CA SER A 202 1.67 14.18 3.95
C SER A 202 0.35 14.83 4.42
N SER A 203 0.33 16.15 4.58
CA SER A 203 -0.82 16.90 5.11
C SER A 203 -2.16 16.68 4.37
N PRO A 204 -2.22 16.43 3.04
CA PRO A 204 -3.49 16.13 2.37
C PRO A 204 -4.18 14.86 2.87
N TYR A 205 -3.42 13.94 3.47
CA TYR A 205 -3.91 12.64 3.94
C TYR A 205 -4.37 12.62 5.41
N ALA A 206 -4.39 13.77 6.10
CA ALA A 206 -4.82 13.85 7.51
C ALA A 206 -6.24 13.31 7.72
N ASN A 207 -7.18 13.60 6.80
CA ASN A 207 -8.55 13.11 6.92
C ASN A 207 -8.63 11.59 6.79
N VAL A 208 -7.95 10.98 5.82
CA VAL A 208 -7.96 9.52 5.65
C VAL A 208 -7.22 8.83 6.78
N LEU A 209 -6.15 9.42 7.31
CA LEU A 209 -5.48 8.92 8.52
C LEU A 209 -6.46 8.82 9.69
N LEU A 210 -7.13 9.92 10.04
CA LEU A 210 -8.08 9.92 11.16
C LEU A 210 -9.28 9.00 10.91
N TRP A 211 -9.76 8.93 9.67
CA TRP A 211 -10.81 7.99 9.28
C TRP A 211 -10.37 6.53 9.54
N LEU A 212 -9.17 6.16 9.10
CA LEU A 212 -8.62 4.81 9.31
C LEU A 212 -8.46 4.48 10.80
N LEU A 213 -7.88 5.40 11.57
CA LEU A 213 -7.66 5.18 13.00
C LEU A 213 -8.97 5.08 13.78
N PHE A 214 -9.98 5.88 13.43
CA PHE A 214 -11.30 5.81 14.03
C PHE A 214 -12.01 4.49 13.72
N HIS A 215 -12.09 4.11 12.45
CA HIS A 215 -12.71 2.85 12.02
C HIS A 215 -11.89 1.61 12.42
N GLY A 216 -10.59 1.77 12.67
CA GLY A 216 -9.72 0.77 13.28
C GLY A 216 -9.84 0.66 14.80
N GLY A 217 -10.69 1.49 15.42
CA GLY A 217 -10.92 1.49 16.86
C GLY A 217 -9.71 1.97 17.69
N LEU A 218 -8.82 2.77 17.10
CA LEU A 218 -7.58 3.25 17.73
C LEU A 218 -7.72 4.64 18.35
N ILE A 219 -8.64 5.44 17.82
CA ILE A 219 -9.05 6.75 18.36
C ILE A 219 -10.58 6.77 18.55
N SER A 220 -11.06 7.66 19.42
CA SER A 220 -12.48 7.87 19.69
C SER A 220 -12.92 9.24 19.21
N PHE A 221 -14.10 9.32 18.62
CA PHE A 221 -14.78 10.58 18.36
C PHE A 221 -15.28 11.16 19.68
N ILE A 222 -15.07 12.45 19.92
CA ILE A 222 -15.48 13.16 21.13
C ILE A 222 -16.68 14.07 20.84
N ARG A 223 -16.53 15.00 19.89
CA ARG A 223 -17.54 15.98 19.51
C ARG A 223 -17.24 16.60 18.13
N THR A 224 -18.13 17.44 17.68
CA THR A 224 -17.92 18.26 16.49
C THR A 224 -17.76 19.72 16.91
N GLU A 225 -16.74 20.38 16.38
CA GLU A 225 -16.50 21.83 16.52
C GLU A 225 -16.47 22.48 15.15
N GLY A 226 -17.51 23.25 14.84
CA GLY A 226 -17.71 23.81 13.50
C GLY A 226 -17.79 22.69 12.47
N ARG A 227 -16.89 22.68 11.48
CA ARG A 227 -16.80 21.64 10.43
C ARG A 227 -15.86 20.48 10.76
N PHE A 228 -15.21 20.50 11.92
CA PHE A 228 -14.19 19.53 12.29
C PHE A 228 -14.72 18.54 13.33
N LYS A 229 -14.42 17.27 13.14
CA LYS A 229 -14.57 16.22 14.14
C LYS A 229 -13.37 16.22 15.06
N ILE A 230 -13.61 16.20 16.36
CA ILE A 230 -12.58 16.14 17.40
C ILE A 230 -12.45 14.71 17.87
N TYR A 231 -11.22 14.26 17.98
CA TYR A 231 -10.84 12.91 18.39
C TYR A 231 -9.87 12.93 19.56
N SER A 232 -9.80 11.81 20.27
CA SER A 232 -8.75 11.52 21.24
C SER A 232 -8.26 10.08 21.09
N ILE A 233 -7.10 9.77 21.67
CA ILE A 233 -6.62 8.40 21.73
C ILE A 233 -7.58 7.55 22.56
N LYS A 234 -8.00 6.42 22.02
CA LYS A 234 -8.81 5.46 22.78
C LYS A 234 -7.95 4.88 23.90
N LYS A 235 -8.39 4.97 25.14
CA LYS A 235 -7.74 4.34 26.31
C LYS A 235 -7.74 2.82 26.22
#